data_5aa9644e63175ef242839b2ddebc9d90
#
_entry.id   5aa9644e63175ef242839b2ddebc9d90
#
_cell.length_a   1.000
_cell.length_b   1.000
_cell.length_c   1.000
_cell.angle_alpha   90.00
_cell.angle_beta   90.00
_cell.angle_gamma   90.00
#
_symmetry.space_group_name_H-M   'P 1'
#
loop_
_entity.id
_entity.type
_entity.pdbx_description
1 polymer ?
#
loop_
_entity_poly.entity_id
_entity_poly.type
_entity_poly.pdbx_seq_one_letter_code
_entity_poly.pdbx_strand_id
1 'polypeptide(L)'
;ADVLYMTRANKVKDCVALQKRVDKIAQGAALMTETSFERVFIDGTSELLPNFTLEKLMYDNFEKIGVVQHNDEERAFAAELRKTFPPQSAAPGIGAHFNADIAETVMEKTHDLTEPLNDFLMPYYSGTGFTAGSTDVGDVSWLTPAAQIETATWPSGMPLHTWQTVACGKSSIAYKGMLCAGKVIAASAIDLIEDPELLKAAR
;
A
#
# COMPACT_ATOMS: atom_id res chain seq x y z
N ALA A 1 9.47 -17.44 -30.00
CA ALA A 1 8.51 -16.51 -29.39
C ALA A 1 8.71 -16.51 -27.89
N ASP A 2 8.66 -15.34 -27.27
CA ASP A 2 8.77 -15.19 -25.81
C ASP A 2 7.38 -15.01 -25.21
N VAL A 3 7.16 -15.64 -24.06
CA VAL A 3 5.92 -15.50 -23.28
C VAL A 3 6.30 -15.16 -21.86
N LEU A 4 5.77 -14.06 -21.36
CA LEU A 4 5.99 -13.60 -19.98
C LEU A 4 4.86 -14.09 -19.08
N TYR A 5 5.20 -14.78 -18.02
CA TYR A 5 4.26 -15.21 -16.98
C TYR A 5 4.60 -14.57 -15.64
N MET A 6 3.57 -14.18 -14.93
CA MET A 6 3.68 -13.74 -13.53
C MET A 6 2.82 -14.65 -12.67
N THR A 7 3.42 -15.35 -11.72
CA THR A 7 2.70 -16.11 -10.70
C THR A 7 2.59 -15.28 -9.43
N ARG A 8 1.42 -15.29 -8.80
CA ARG A 8 1.16 -14.52 -7.58
C ARG A 8 0.44 -15.39 -6.55
N ALA A 9 0.84 -15.25 -5.29
CA ALA A 9 0.24 -15.91 -4.14
C ALA A 9 0.50 -15.10 -2.87
N ASN A 10 -0.17 -15.43 -1.77
CA ASN A 10 0.00 -14.73 -0.48
C ASN A 10 1.36 -14.98 0.16
N LYS A 11 2.03 -16.05 -0.22
CA LYS A 11 3.33 -16.47 0.34
C LYS A 11 4.26 -16.93 -0.77
N VAL A 12 5.55 -16.63 -0.62
CA VAL A 12 6.59 -17.06 -1.59
C VAL A 12 6.54 -18.56 -1.85
N LYS A 13 6.40 -19.39 -0.81
CA LYS A 13 6.33 -20.85 -0.95
C LYS A 13 5.22 -21.31 -1.89
N ASP A 14 4.07 -20.63 -1.85
CA ASP A 14 2.92 -20.95 -2.68
C ASP A 14 3.14 -20.45 -4.12
N CYS A 15 3.79 -19.29 -4.27
CA CYS A 15 4.22 -18.76 -5.56
C CYS A 15 5.20 -19.70 -6.26
N VAL A 16 6.18 -20.23 -5.55
CA VAL A 16 7.14 -21.24 -6.06
C VAL A 16 6.42 -22.53 -6.47
N ALA A 17 5.40 -22.97 -5.72
CA ALA A 17 4.59 -24.13 -6.07
C ALA A 17 3.78 -23.89 -7.36
N LEU A 18 3.21 -22.69 -7.51
CA LEU A 18 2.51 -22.30 -8.75
C LEU A 18 3.48 -22.23 -9.94
N GLN A 19 4.68 -21.70 -9.77
CA GLN A 19 5.70 -21.64 -10.82
C GLN A 19 6.02 -23.02 -11.36
N LYS A 20 6.20 -24.02 -10.49
CA LYS A 20 6.44 -25.42 -10.90
C LYS A 20 5.27 -26.01 -11.72
N ARG A 21 4.04 -25.54 -11.48
CA ARG A 21 2.88 -25.95 -12.29
C ARG A 21 2.91 -25.28 -13.66
N VAL A 22 3.27 -24.02 -13.74
CA VAL A 22 3.44 -23.30 -15.03
C VAL A 22 4.55 -23.96 -15.87
N ASP A 23 5.67 -24.33 -15.25
CA ASP A 23 6.76 -25.04 -15.92
C ASP A 23 6.27 -26.38 -16.56
N LYS A 24 5.42 -27.13 -15.85
CA LYS A 24 4.82 -28.38 -16.40
C LYS A 24 3.86 -28.10 -17.55
N ILE A 25 3.11 -27.00 -17.49
CA ILE A 25 2.21 -26.60 -18.58
C ILE A 25 3.03 -26.26 -19.84
N ALA A 26 4.10 -25.48 -19.68
CA ALA A 26 5.01 -25.15 -20.77
C ALA A 26 5.67 -26.40 -21.38
N GLN A 27 6.07 -27.35 -20.53
CA GLN A 27 6.61 -28.64 -20.98
C GLN A 27 5.58 -29.45 -21.76
N GLY A 28 4.34 -29.50 -21.31
CA GLY A 28 3.25 -30.16 -22.02
C GLY A 28 2.96 -29.50 -23.37
N ALA A 29 2.93 -28.18 -23.44
CA ALA A 29 2.75 -27.45 -24.69
C ALA A 29 3.88 -27.73 -25.70
N ALA A 30 5.14 -27.72 -25.23
CA ALA A 30 6.30 -28.05 -26.09
C ALA A 30 6.22 -29.46 -26.66
N LEU A 31 5.80 -30.44 -25.83
CA LEU A 31 5.59 -31.84 -26.29
C LEU A 31 4.48 -31.95 -27.34
N MET A 32 3.37 -31.23 -27.15
CA MET A 32 2.24 -31.27 -28.09
C MET A 32 2.56 -30.63 -29.46
N THR A 33 3.51 -29.71 -29.49
CA THR A 33 3.86 -28.96 -30.71
C THR A 33 5.23 -29.34 -31.28
N GLU A 34 5.86 -30.40 -30.75
CA GLU A 34 7.21 -30.87 -31.16
C GLU A 34 8.27 -29.77 -31.12
N THR A 35 8.16 -28.87 -30.10
CA THR A 35 9.09 -27.78 -29.87
C THR A 35 9.83 -27.97 -28.54
N SER A 36 10.67 -27.03 -28.21
CA SER A 36 11.35 -26.94 -26.91
C SER A 36 11.03 -25.62 -26.24
N PHE A 37 11.20 -25.54 -24.93
CA PHE A 37 11.12 -24.29 -24.19
C PHE A 37 12.30 -24.17 -23.23
N GLU A 38 12.65 -22.94 -22.93
CA GLU A 38 13.59 -22.57 -21.90
C GLU A 38 12.89 -21.59 -20.94
N ARG A 39 13.07 -21.79 -19.64
CA ARG A 39 12.55 -20.87 -18.63
C ARG A 39 13.68 -19.96 -18.13
N VAL A 40 13.46 -18.66 -18.26
CA VAL A 40 14.32 -17.63 -17.67
C VAL A 40 13.57 -17.02 -16.47
N PHE A 41 14.19 -17.12 -15.28
CA PHE A 41 13.69 -16.39 -14.11
C PHE A 41 14.14 -14.93 -14.23
N ILE A 42 13.19 -14.01 -14.19
CA ILE A 42 13.46 -12.58 -14.35
C ILE A 42 13.54 -11.92 -12.98
N ASP A 43 12.50 -12.09 -12.16
CA ASP A 43 12.41 -11.42 -10.87
C ASP A 43 11.36 -12.10 -9.98
N GLY A 44 11.37 -11.73 -8.68
CA GLY A 44 10.37 -12.14 -7.70
C GLY A 44 10.48 -11.32 -6.43
N THR A 45 9.36 -11.11 -5.77
CA THR A 45 9.28 -10.38 -4.50
C THR A 45 8.63 -11.22 -3.42
N SER A 46 9.05 -11.01 -2.18
CA SER A 46 8.53 -11.71 -1.01
C SER A 46 7.31 -10.99 -0.42
N GLU A 47 6.51 -11.69 0.35
CA GLU A 47 5.50 -11.06 1.19
C GLU A 47 6.14 -10.17 2.24
N LEU A 48 5.49 -9.05 2.56
CA LEU A 48 5.90 -8.12 3.61
C LEU A 48 5.75 -8.78 4.99
N LEU A 49 6.76 -8.66 5.84
CA LEU A 49 6.68 -8.99 7.26
C LEU A 49 6.27 -7.75 8.05
N PRO A 50 5.15 -7.78 8.80
CA PRO A 50 4.76 -6.65 9.63
C PRO A 50 5.72 -6.47 10.80
N ASN A 51 5.98 -5.21 11.17
CA ASN A 51 6.71 -4.85 12.37
C ASN A 51 5.86 -3.95 13.25
N PHE A 52 5.15 -4.54 14.20
CA PHE A 52 4.17 -3.84 15.02
C PHE A 52 4.77 -2.74 15.90
N THR A 53 6.02 -2.86 16.30
CA THR A 53 6.73 -1.81 17.04
C THR A 53 6.94 -0.57 16.18
N LEU A 54 7.43 -0.72 14.95
CA LEU A 54 7.63 0.39 14.04
C LEU A 54 6.31 0.99 13.56
N GLU A 55 5.29 0.15 13.29
CA GLU A 55 3.96 0.61 12.90
C GLU A 55 3.34 1.49 13.99
N LYS A 56 3.44 1.07 15.26
CA LYS A 56 2.93 1.86 16.38
C LYS A 56 3.70 3.17 16.55
N LEU A 57 5.02 3.13 16.46
CA LEU A 57 5.87 4.32 16.51
C LEU A 57 5.50 5.34 15.43
N MET A 58 5.34 4.87 14.19
CA MET A 58 4.96 5.73 13.07
C MET A 58 3.55 6.30 13.27
N TYR A 59 2.62 5.50 13.76
CA TYR A 59 1.27 5.96 14.07
C TYR A 59 1.27 7.07 15.14
N ASP A 60 2.00 6.88 16.25
CA ASP A 60 2.10 7.86 17.33
C ASP A 60 2.73 9.18 16.85
N ASN A 61 3.70 9.11 15.97
CA ASN A 61 4.28 10.29 15.34
C ASN A 61 3.33 10.94 14.33
N PHE A 62 2.54 10.14 13.61
CA PHE A 62 1.52 10.71 12.73
C PHE A 62 0.44 11.45 13.53
N GLU A 63 0.01 10.91 14.67
CA GLU A 63 -0.93 11.57 15.57
C GLU A 63 -0.39 12.91 16.11
N LYS A 64 0.89 12.94 16.52
CA LYS A 64 1.56 14.17 16.99
C LYS A 64 1.72 15.23 15.88
N ILE A 65 2.08 14.82 14.68
CA ILE A 65 2.29 15.70 13.52
C ILE A 65 0.98 16.20 12.95
N GLY A 66 -0.05 15.35 13.00
CA GLY A 66 -1.34 15.60 12.42
C GLY A 66 -1.40 15.34 10.91
N VAL A 67 -2.62 15.30 10.41
CA VAL A 67 -2.90 15.08 8.99
C VAL A 67 -2.81 16.37 8.18
N VAL A 68 -2.65 16.20 6.87
CA VAL A 68 -2.63 17.31 5.92
C VAL A 68 -3.95 18.05 5.94
N GLN A 69 -3.89 19.38 6.00
CA GLN A 69 -5.05 20.26 5.81
C GLN A 69 -5.09 20.76 4.38
N HIS A 70 -6.24 20.61 3.75
CA HIS A 70 -6.49 21.02 2.37
C HIS A 70 -7.32 22.31 2.32
N ASN A 71 -6.99 23.20 1.38
CA ASN A 71 -7.75 24.42 1.13
C ASN A 71 -8.93 24.16 0.16
N ASP A 72 -9.75 25.18 -0.06
CA ASP A 72 -10.94 25.09 -0.90
C ASP A 72 -10.61 24.79 -2.38
N GLU A 73 -9.51 25.31 -2.90
CA GLU A 73 -9.07 25.03 -4.28
C GLU A 73 -8.67 23.57 -4.45
N GLU A 74 -7.96 22.98 -3.47
CA GLU A 74 -7.59 21.57 -3.46
C GLU A 74 -8.81 20.67 -3.35
N ARG A 75 -9.79 21.03 -2.51
CA ARG A 75 -11.05 20.30 -2.39
C ARG A 75 -11.88 20.39 -3.68
N ALA A 76 -11.95 21.55 -4.30
CA ALA A 76 -12.63 21.75 -5.57
C ALA A 76 -11.97 20.91 -6.70
N PHE A 77 -10.65 20.95 -6.81
CA PHE A 77 -9.91 20.13 -7.77
C PHE A 77 -10.15 18.62 -7.54
N ALA A 78 -10.08 18.17 -6.29
CA ALA A 78 -10.34 16.78 -5.94
C ALA A 78 -11.79 16.38 -6.30
N ALA A 79 -12.77 17.23 -6.03
CA ALA A 79 -14.18 16.99 -6.36
C ALA A 79 -14.41 16.89 -7.87
N GLU A 80 -13.78 17.74 -8.68
CA GLU A 80 -13.85 17.65 -10.15
C GLU A 80 -13.19 16.35 -10.65
N LEU A 81 -12.04 16.01 -10.12
CA LEU A 81 -11.34 14.77 -10.53
C LEU A 81 -12.16 13.53 -10.19
N ARG A 82 -12.86 13.51 -9.05
CA ARG A 82 -13.76 12.39 -8.66
C ARG A 82 -14.91 12.16 -9.65
N LYS A 83 -15.35 13.17 -10.36
CA LYS A 83 -16.39 13.00 -11.41
C LYS A 83 -15.93 12.16 -12.59
N THR A 84 -14.63 11.95 -12.75
CA THR A 84 -14.04 11.25 -13.90
C THR A 84 -13.90 9.74 -13.71
N PHE A 85 -14.27 9.21 -12.55
CA PHE A 85 -14.23 7.77 -12.27
C PHE A 85 -15.48 7.35 -11.48
N PRO A 86 -15.92 6.09 -11.62
CA PRO A 86 -17.08 5.61 -10.89
C PRO A 86 -16.84 5.66 -9.37
N PRO A 87 -17.89 5.92 -8.58
CA PRO A 87 -17.77 5.88 -7.13
C PRO A 87 -17.21 4.54 -6.68
N GLN A 88 -16.14 4.56 -5.91
CA GLN A 88 -15.63 3.35 -5.27
C GLN A 88 -16.52 3.01 -4.08
N SER A 89 -16.90 1.74 -3.96
CA SER A 89 -17.76 1.26 -2.87
C SER A 89 -17.04 1.10 -1.54
N ALA A 90 -15.72 1.26 -1.51
CA ALA A 90 -14.92 1.14 -0.31
C ALA A 90 -14.30 2.48 0.09
N ALA A 91 -14.42 2.85 1.35
CA ALA A 91 -13.64 3.94 1.91
C ALA A 91 -12.14 3.61 1.83
N PRO A 92 -11.26 4.63 1.65
CA PRO A 92 -9.83 4.43 1.60
C PRO A 92 -9.34 3.68 2.84
N GLY A 93 -8.47 2.71 2.64
CA GLY A 93 -7.90 1.92 3.72
C GLY A 93 -8.85 0.91 4.38
N ILE A 94 -10.12 0.85 3.99
CA ILE A 94 -11.04 -0.19 4.49
C ILE A 94 -10.95 -1.39 3.55
N GLY A 95 -10.09 -2.33 3.88
CA GLY A 95 -10.11 -3.67 3.33
C GLY A 95 -10.99 -4.60 4.17
N ALA A 96 -11.22 -5.82 3.70
CA ALA A 96 -11.96 -6.85 4.42
C ALA A 96 -11.34 -7.26 5.78
N HIS A 97 -10.28 -6.60 6.19
CA HIS A 97 -9.47 -6.90 7.38
C HIS A 97 -9.73 -5.97 8.56
N PHE A 98 -10.44 -4.85 8.36
CA PHE A 98 -10.80 -3.94 9.43
C PHE A 98 -12.04 -4.48 10.18
N ASN A 99 -12.06 -4.28 11.48
CA ASN A 99 -13.24 -4.59 12.26
C ASN A 99 -14.39 -3.59 11.97
N ALA A 100 -15.60 -3.93 12.37
CA ALA A 100 -16.79 -3.11 12.10
C ALA A 100 -16.66 -1.70 12.70
N ASP A 101 -16.05 -1.58 13.89
CA ASP A 101 -15.92 -0.31 14.60
C ASP A 101 -15.02 0.68 13.83
N ILE A 102 -13.94 0.18 13.21
CA ILE A 102 -13.06 1.00 12.37
C ILE A 102 -13.80 1.43 11.10
N ALA A 103 -14.54 0.51 10.48
CA ALA A 103 -15.32 0.82 9.29
C ALA A 103 -16.36 1.90 9.56
N GLU A 104 -17.10 1.80 10.67
CA GLU A 104 -18.08 2.80 11.10
C GLU A 104 -17.41 4.17 11.32
N THR A 105 -16.32 4.23 12.07
CA THR A 105 -15.58 5.47 12.31
C THR A 105 -15.11 6.12 11.00
N VAL A 106 -14.64 5.34 10.04
CA VAL A 106 -14.19 5.86 8.75
C VAL A 106 -15.37 6.39 7.94
N MET A 107 -16.49 5.69 7.92
CA MET A 107 -17.71 6.15 7.22
C MET A 107 -18.20 7.48 7.80
N GLU A 108 -18.25 7.63 9.12
CA GLU A 108 -18.59 8.89 9.78
C GLU A 108 -17.63 10.03 9.37
N LYS A 109 -16.31 9.79 9.43
CA LYS A 109 -15.30 10.81 9.12
C LYS A 109 -15.26 11.19 7.64
N THR A 110 -15.68 10.32 6.77
CA THR A 110 -15.76 10.57 5.32
C THR A 110 -17.14 11.08 4.89
N HIS A 111 -18.06 11.32 5.82
CA HIS A 111 -19.44 11.67 5.52
C HIS A 111 -20.04 10.75 4.46
N ASP A 112 -20.02 9.46 4.73
CA ASP A 112 -20.47 8.42 3.80
C ASP A 112 -19.78 8.48 2.42
N LEU A 113 -18.49 8.79 2.41
CA LEU A 113 -17.64 8.92 1.22
C LEU A 113 -17.97 10.10 0.31
N THR A 114 -18.67 11.12 0.81
CA THR A 114 -18.95 12.33 0.04
C THR A 114 -17.76 13.30 0.01
N GLU A 115 -16.91 13.28 1.04
CA GLU A 115 -15.72 14.12 1.10
C GLU A 115 -14.73 13.78 -0.02
N PRO A 116 -14.26 14.80 -0.75
CA PRO A 116 -13.33 14.54 -1.87
C PRO A 116 -11.93 14.14 -1.44
N LEU A 117 -11.50 14.51 -0.23
CA LEU A 117 -10.17 14.25 0.33
C LEU A 117 -10.28 13.75 1.75
N ASN A 118 -9.37 12.84 2.12
CA ASN A 118 -9.23 12.39 3.49
C ASN A 118 -8.32 13.35 4.28
N ASP A 119 -8.87 13.99 5.30
CA ASP A 119 -8.18 14.91 6.21
C ASP A 119 -8.26 14.46 7.68
N PHE A 120 -8.34 13.17 7.89
CA PHE A 120 -8.34 12.55 9.22
C PHE A 120 -7.32 11.41 9.30
N LEU A 121 -6.83 11.15 10.50
CA LEU A 121 -6.02 9.97 10.76
C LEU A 121 -6.94 8.76 10.94
N MET A 122 -6.63 7.67 10.22
CA MET A 122 -7.30 6.40 10.41
C MET A 122 -7.10 5.92 11.86
N PRO A 123 -8.10 5.28 12.49
CA PRO A 123 -7.91 4.64 13.79
C PRO A 123 -6.76 3.62 13.75
N TYR A 124 -5.98 3.56 14.82
CA TYR A 124 -4.91 2.56 14.90
C TYR A 124 -5.48 1.15 14.80
N TYR A 125 -4.89 0.38 13.94
CA TYR A 125 -5.18 -1.04 13.79
C TYR A 125 -3.86 -1.81 13.72
N SER A 126 -3.77 -2.90 14.47
CA SER A 126 -2.64 -3.83 14.41
C SER A 126 -3.17 -5.23 14.08
N GLY A 127 -2.59 -5.85 13.08
CA GLY A 127 -3.03 -7.17 12.64
C GLY A 127 -2.27 -7.69 11.43
N THR A 128 -2.57 -8.93 11.06
CA THR A 128 -1.95 -9.63 9.92
C THR A 128 -2.95 -9.80 8.78
N GLY A 129 -3.49 -8.71 8.29
CA GLY A 129 -4.39 -8.70 7.15
C GLY A 129 -3.65 -8.96 5.83
N PHE A 130 -4.41 -9.33 4.80
CA PHE A 130 -3.89 -9.44 3.44
C PHE A 130 -4.35 -8.25 2.60
N THR A 131 -3.39 -7.54 2.02
CA THR A 131 -3.64 -6.53 1.00
C THR A 131 -3.03 -6.99 -0.32
N ALA A 132 -3.83 -7.01 -1.37
CA ALA A 132 -3.35 -7.36 -2.70
C ALA A 132 -2.44 -6.28 -3.24
N GLY A 133 -1.25 -6.67 -3.64
CA GLY A 133 -0.22 -5.79 -4.18
C GLY A 133 1.13 -6.49 -4.15
N SER A 134 2.15 -5.83 -4.64
CA SER A 134 3.54 -6.26 -4.50
C SER A 134 4.43 -5.04 -4.35
N THR A 135 5.48 -5.18 -3.57
CA THR A 135 6.47 -4.14 -3.32
C THR A 135 7.81 -4.76 -2.95
N ASP A 136 8.89 -4.16 -3.37
CA ASP A 136 10.27 -4.58 -3.04
C ASP A 136 10.56 -4.45 -1.54
N VAL A 137 9.78 -3.66 -0.81
CA VAL A 137 9.85 -3.56 0.65
C VAL A 137 9.59 -4.92 1.32
N GLY A 138 8.86 -5.82 0.65
CA GLY A 138 8.71 -7.21 1.09
C GLY A 138 10.06 -7.84 1.37
N ASP A 139 10.96 -7.87 0.39
CA ASP A 139 12.30 -8.47 0.54
C ASP A 139 13.15 -7.76 1.60
N VAL A 140 13.04 -6.43 1.70
CA VAL A 140 13.71 -5.65 2.75
C VAL A 140 13.25 -6.08 4.12
N SER A 141 11.94 -6.33 4.31
CA SER A 141 11.37 -6.71 5.61
C SER A 141 11.87 -8.06 6.14
N TRP A 142 12.36 -8.94 5.27
CA TRP A 142 13.00 -10.21 5.66
C TRP A 142 14.44 -10.05 6.12
N LEU A 143 15.07 -8.92 5.82
CA LEU A 143 16.47 -8.63 6.15
C LEU A 143 16.61 -7.65 7.31
N THR A 144 15.66 -6.72 7.44
CA THR A 144 15.65 -5.69 8.48
C THR A 144 14.23 -5.30 8.83
N PRO A 145 13.96 -4.87 10.08
CA PRO A 145 12.67 -4.32 10.47
C PRO A 145 12.23 -3.21 9.53
N ALA A 146 11.03 -3.31 9.00
CA ALA A 146 10.46 -2.36 8.06
C ALA A 146 9.01 -2.02 8.43
N ALA A 147 8.61 -0.78 8.20
CA ALA A 147 7.22 -0.34 8.27
C ALA A 147 6.94 0.65 7.15
N GLN A 148 5.67 0.80 6.80
CA GLN A 148 5.20 1.69 5.75
C GLN A 148 4.17 2.67 6.31
N ILE A 149 4.07 3.83 5.68
CA ILE A 149 3.05 4.83 5.98
C ILE A 149 2.33 5.22 4.70
N GLU A 150 1.03 5.41 4.81
CA GLU A 150 0.20 5.94 3.74
C GLU A 150 -0.35 7.31 4.15
N THR A 151 -0.33 8.25 3.21
CA THR A 151 -0.87 9.59 3.39
C THR A 151 -1.76 9.97 2.21
N ALA A 152 -2.74 10.86 2.43
CA ALA A 152 -3.60 11.33 1.36
C ALA A 152 -2.80 12.16 0.36
N THR A 153 -2.62 11.63 -0.85
CA THR A 153 -1.91 12.26 -1.98
C THR A 153 -2.81 12.48 -3.19
N TRP A 154 -4.06 12.02 -3.14
CA TRP A 154 -5.06 12.10 -4.18
C TRP A 154 -6.49 12.01 -3.62
N PRO A 155 -7.53 12.27 -4.45
CA PRO A 155 -8.93 12.16 -4.03
C PRO A 155 -9.31 10.78 -3.49
N SER A 156 -10.20 10.79 -2.53
CA SER A 156 -10.75 9.56 -1.91
C SER A 156 -11.37 8.65 -2.96
N GLY A 157 -11.08 7.35 -2.88
CA GLY A 157 -11.63 6.33 -3.76
C GLY A 157 -11.08 6.36 -5.20
N MET A 158 -9.99 7.09 -5.45
CA MET A 158 -9.39 7.13 -6.78
C MET A 158 -8.77 5.78 -7.16
N PRO A 159 -9.07 5.26 -8.36
CA PRO A 159 -8.48 4.01 -8.83
C PRO A 159 -6.98 4.18 -9.09
N LEU A 160 -6.19 3.22 -8.61
CA LEU A 160 -4.75 3.19 -8.86
C LEU A 160 -4.44 2.86 -10.34
N HIS A 161 -3.22 3.19 -10.78
CA HIS A 161 -2.73 2.92 -12.15
C HIS A 161 -3.57 3.57 -13.26
N THR A 162 -4.06 4.79 -13.02
CA THR A 162 -4.89 5.54 -13.96
C THR A 162 -4.29 6.91 -14.27
N TRP A 163 -4.81 7.56 -15.33
CA TRP A 163 -4.40 8.92 -15.68
C TRP A 163 -4.74 9.93 -14.58
N GLN A 164 -5.79 9.67 -13.79
CA GLN A 164 -6.20 10.53 -12.68
C GLN A 164 -5.11 10.57 -11.59
N THR A 165 -4.49 9.43 -11.28
CA THR A 165 -3.36 9.35 -10.36
C THR A 165 -2.21 10.23 -10.86
N VAL A 166 -1.89 10.16 -12.15
CA VAL A 166 -0.84 10.99 -12.78
C VAL A 166 -1.21 12.47 -12.74
N ALA A 167 -2.46 12.82 -13.05
CA ALA A 167 -2.93 14.21 -13.01
C ALA A 167 -2.83 14.83 -11.61
N CYS A 168 -3.14 14.04 -10.57
CA CYS A 168 -3.04 14.48 -9.19
C CYS A 168 -1.58 14.55 -8.69
N GLY A 169 -0.71 13.70 -9.20
CA GLY A 169 0.68 13.55 -8.72
C GLY A 169 1.55 14.81 -8.79
N LYS A 170 1.17 15.81 -9.59
CA LYS A 170 1.81 17.12 -9.68
C LYS A 170 0.99 18.24 -9.00
N SER A 171 0.05 17.91 -8.15
CA SER A 171 -0.76 18.88 -7.41
C SER A 171 -0.18 19.18 -6.03
N SER A 172 -0.63 20.27 -5.42
CA SER A 172 -0.31 20.59 -4.02
C SER A 172 -0.82 19.52 -3.04
N ILE A 173 -1.90 18.81 -3.39
CA ILE A 173 -2.43 17.67 -2.61
C ILE A 173 -1.34 16.60 -2.48
N ALA A 174 -0.76 16.17 -3.60
CA ALA A 174 0.29 15.15 -3.61
C ALA A 174 1.54 15.62 -2.85
N TYR A 175 1.97 16.86 -3.06
CA TYR A 175 3.15 17.42 -2.39
C TYR A 175 2.98 17.53 -0.88
N LYS A 176 1.81 17.95 -0.41
CA LYS A 176 1.50 18.02 1.02
C LYS A 176 1.49 16.62 1.65
N GLY A 177 0.86 15.65 1.00
CA GLY A 177 0.86 14.26 1.48
C GLY A 177 2.26 13.67 1.56
N MET A 178 3.07 13.85 0.52
CA MET A 178 4.47 13.40 0.49
C MET A 178 5.30 14.04 1.62
N LEU A 179 5.16 15.34 1.85
CA LEU A 179 5.87 16.03 2.94
C LEU A 179 5.38 15.58 4.31
N CYS A 180 4.09 15.29 4.46
CA CYS A 180 3.54 14.72 5.69
C CYS A 180 4.18 13.36 6.00
N ALA A 181 4.22 12.46 5.02
CA ALA A 181 4.89 11.16 5.17
C ALA A 181 6.36 11.33 5.56
N GLY A 182 7.08 12.23 4.88
CA GLY A 182 8.49 12.53 5.21
C GLY A 182 8.71 13.02 6.63
N LYS A 183 7.80 13.85 7.17
CA LYS A 183 7.87 14.30 8.56
C LYS A 183 7.66 13.16 9.56
N VAL A 184 6.69 12.29 9.31
CA VAL A 184 6.42 11.14 10.19
C VAL A 184 7.60 10.18 10.20
N ILE A 185 8.15 9.86 9.03
CA ILE A 185 9.33 9.00 8.90
C ILE A 185 10.53 9.61 9.64
N ALA A 186 10.79 10.91 9.45
CA ALA A 186 11.89 11.60 10.11
C ALA A 186 11.74 11.63 11.63
N ALA A 187 10.54 11.92 12.16
CA ALA A 187 10.26 11.88 13.58
C ALA A 187 10.49 10.48 14.16
N SER A 188 9.98 9.44 13.47
CA SER A 188 10.19 8.06 13.91
C SER A 188 11.64 7.63 13.89
N ALA A 189 12.42 8.12 12.92
CA ALA A 189 13.87 7.89 12.88
C ALA A 189 14.59 8.55 14.05
N ILE A 190 14.19 9.76 14.44
CA ILE A 190 14.74 10.47 15.61
C ILE A 190 14.45 9.69 16.89
N ASP A 191 13.19 9.26 17.10
CA ASP A 191 12.81 8.49 18.27
C ASP A 191 13.62 7.19 18.39
N LEU A 192 13.87 6.49 17.27
CA LEU A 192 14.70 5.25 17.24
C LEU A 192 16.18 5.54 17.56
N ILE A 193 16.70 6.71 17.19
CA ILE A 193 18.09 7.10 17.51
C ILE A 193 18.21 7.49 18.99
N GLU A 194 17.20 8.15 19.54
CA GLU A 194 17.20 8.63 20.92
C GLU A 194 16.85 7.54 21.94
N ASP A 195 16.10 6.50 21.53
CA ASP A 195 15.69 5.38 22.40
C ASP A 195 16.24 4.02 21.90
N PRO A 196 17.39 3.57 22.44
CA PRO A 196 17.98 2.27 22.09
C PRO A 196 17.08 1.07 22.45
N GLU A 197 16.22 1.19 23.47
CA GLU A 197 15.32 0.09 23.84
C GLU A 197 14.19 -0.05 22.82
N LEU A 198 13.70 1.06 22.27
CA LEU A 198 12.74 1.05 21.17
C LEU A 198 13.34 0.40 19.91
N LEU A 199 14.58 0.75 19.58
CA LEU A 199 15.30 0.13 18.46
C LEU A 199 15.49 -1.37 18.66
N LYS A 200 15.78 -1.79 19.88
CA LYS A 200 15.92 -3.20 20.24
C LYS A 200 14.59 -3.95 20.16
N ALA A 201 13.48 -3.31 20.57
CA ALA A 201 12.15 -3.90 20.49
C ALA A 201 11.66 -4.06 19.04
N ALA A 202 12.15 -3.25 18.12
CA ALA A 202 11.84 -3.32 16.70
C ALA A 202 12.61 -4.44 15.96
N ARG A 203 13.70 -4.96 16.54
CA ARG A 203 14.52 -6.06 15.98
C ARG A 203 13.98 -7.43 16.34
#